data_8684220d89592ae88146308e13411aff
#
_entry.id   8684220d89592ae88146308e13411aff
#
_cell.length_a   1.000
_cell.length_b   1.000
_cell.length_c   1.000
_cell.angle_alpha   90.00
_cell.angle_beta   90.00
_cell.angle_gamma   90.00
#
_symmetry.space_group_name_H-M   'P 1'
#
loop_
_entity.id
_entity.type
_entity.pdbx_description
1 polymer ?
#
loop_
_entity_poly.entity_id
_entity_poly.type
_entity_poly.pdbx_seq_one_letter_code
_entity_poly.pdbx_strand_id
1 'polypeptide(L)'
;MKLIQQLKRLASPTELRRRVKLAPRTWALAFCFSISLGSCGLAHAQQINVVTRQIEPFSFEKNGAKTGYSIELWDLIARELKLDSNFSVVPSANRMVATVKNKQADIAVGALSITSDREKSIDFSQPFFESGLQVLIIKKPAGTAAVLGSMVANIFTWQLAAGLGVALTVMFVISHLVWKYEHPVNEEMWPKPYRSGIGESFWWTISIFLVGGADNKGPIGTGGRIVATVWMFASVVAVSLLTASLSAALTVNALPGEINGPDDLYGKSVATIEGSTAESWLNGALSGSGETIKVQVFPDVPSCLMALQKGKVKAVVYDAPILHYYVNKLGPDKYETVGNLFQKNNYGFGLQNNSTLREPINQAMLRLNEMGVIDELKVKWFGAQQ
;
A
#
# COMPACT_ATOMS: atom_id res chain seq x y z
N MET A 1 -29.96 0.96 -13.66
CA MET A 1 -30.81 -0.24 -13.78
C MET A 1 -31.94 -0.14 -14.81
N LYS A 2 -32.42 1.05 -15.17
CA LYS A 2 -33.51 1.22 -16.18
C LYS A 2 -33.05 1.15 -17.65
N LEU A 3 -31.80 1.50 -17.97
CA LEU A 3 -31.30 1.56 -19.36
C LEU A 3 -30.96 0.17 -19.93
N ILE A 4 -30.52 -0.75 -19.09
CA ILE A 4 -30.21 -2.15 -19.49
C ILE A 4 -31.47 -2.94 -19.87
N GLN A 5 -32.65 -2.56 -19.34
CA GLN A 5 -33.92 -3.16 -19.73
C GLN A 5 -34.43 -2.64 -21.07
N GLN A 6 -34.08 -1.44 -21.53
CA GLN A 6 -34.47 -0.93 -22.83
C GLN A 6 -33.71 -1.57 -24.00
N LEU A 7 -32.46 -1.94 -23.81
CA LEU A 7 -31.66 -2.59 -24.87
C LEU A 7 -31.99 -4.06 -25.08
N LYS A 8 -32.64 -4.72 -24.12
CA LYS A 8 -33.10 -6.11 -24.26
C LYS A 8 -34.42 -6.25 -25.02
N ARG A 9 -35.16 -5.16 -25.30
CA ARG A 9 -36.45 -5.17 -26.04
C ARG A 9 -36.32 -5.06 -27.56
N LEU A 10 -35.11 -4.79 -28.09
CA LEU A 10 -34.88 -4.62 -29.53
C LEU A 10 -34.34 -5.85 -30.26
N ALA A 11 -34.24 -6.98 -29.58
CA ALA A 11 -33.73 -8.24 -30.17
C ALA A 11 -34.68 -9.42 -29.88
N SER A 12 -35.86 -9.43 -30.46
CA SER A 12 -36.64 -10.67 -30.62
C SER A 12 -37.17 -10.80 -32.05
N PRO A 13 -36.83 -11.91 -32.76
CA PRO A 13 -37.20 -12.11 -34.17
C PRO A 13 -38.50 -12.89 -34.32
N THR A 14 -39.65 -12.41 -33.85
CA THR A 14 -40.91 -13.16 -33.92
C THR A 14 -42.17 -12.36 -34.32
N GLU A 15 -42.04 -11.23 -35.01
CA GLU A 15 -43.28 -10.54 -35.51
C GLU A 15 -43.20 -10.08 -36.95
N LEU A 16 -42.81 -10.97 -37.89
CA LEU A 16 -43.02 -10.67 -39.33
C LEU A 16 -43.46 -11.96 -40.09
N ARG A 17 -44.55 -12.57 -39.64
CA ARG A 17 -45.30 -13.53 -40.46
C ARG A 17 -46.79 -13.31 -40.31
N ARG A 18 -47.34 -12.35 -41.06
CA ARG A 18 -48.74 -12.40 -41.49
C ARG A 18 -49.06 -11.39 -42.59
N ARG A 19 -49.60 -11.95 -43.67
CA ARG A 19 -50.34 -11.33 -44.78
C ARG A 19 -49.56 -10.88 -46.01
N VAL A 20 -49.35 -11.83 -46.92
CA VAL A 20 -49.59 -11.56 -48.35
C VAL A 20 -50.43 -12.70 -48.90
N LYS A 21 -51.70 -12.43 -49.28
CA LYS A 21 -52.59 -13.33 -50.02
C LYS A 21 -52.22 -13.26 -51.48
N LEU A 22 -52.11 -14.44 -52.08
CA LEU A 22 -51.94 -14.70 -53.53
C LEU A 22 -53.19 -14.33 -54.30
N ALA A 23 -53.02 -13.75 -55.48
CA ALA A 23 -53.92 -13.90 -56.64
C ALA A 23 -53.07 -13.93 -57.94
N PRO A 24 -53.52 -14.69 -58.96
CA PRO A 24 -52.64 -15.26 -59.99
C PRO A 24 -52.78 -14.62 -61.40
N ARG A 25 -51.77 -14.89 -62.24
CA ARG A 25 -51.70 -14.88 -63.72
C ARG A 25 -51.66 -13.52 -64.45
N THR A 26 -50.58 -13.29 -65.15
CA THR A 26 -50.44 -13.46 -66.60
C THR A 26 -49.01 -13.20 -67.08
N TRP A 27 -48.41 -14.10 -67.78
CA TRP A 27 -47.50 -14.21 -68.91
C TRP A 27 -46.60 -13.02 -69.37
N ALA A 28 -45.32 -13.34 -69.39
CA ALA A 28 -44.31 -13.18 -70.42
C ALA A 28 -43.96 -11.75 -70.91
N LEU A 29 -42.72 -11.38 -70.56
CA LEU A 29 -41.72 -10.94 -71.57
C LEU A 29 -40.34 -10.97 -70.93
N ALA A 30 -39.45 -11.74 -71.60
CA ALA A 30 -38.06 -11.86 -71.24
C ALA A 30 -37.39 -10.50 -71.39
N PHE A 31 -36.76 -10.02 -70.32
CA PHE A 31 -35.73 -9.00 -70.44
C PHE A 31 -34.64 -9.32 -69.44
N CYS A 32 -33.44 -9.54 -69.98
CA CYS A 32 -32.23 -9.70 -69.21
C CYS A 32 -32.04 -8.53 -68.31
N PHE A 33 -32.36 -8.69 -67.02
CA PHE A 33 -31.90 -7.78 -65.99
C PHE A 33 -30.77 -8.46 -65.28
N SER A 34 -29.57 -7.97 -65.59
CA SER A 34 -28.32 -8.32 -64.93
C SER A 34 -28.53 -8.19 -63.39
N ILE A 35 -28.62 -9.30 -62.72
CA ILE A 35 -28.57 -9.35 -61.26
C ILE A 35 -27.14 -8.98 -60.87
N SER A 36 -26.90 -7.69 -60.69
CA SER A 36 -25.81 -7.24 -59.85
C SER A 36 -26.16 -7.75 -58.42
N LEU A 37 -25.68 -8.97 -58.13
CA LEU A 37 -25.52 -9.41 -56.75
C LEU A 37 -24.57 -8.39 -56.11
N GLY A 38 -25.19 -7.36 -55.54
CA GLY A 38 -24.48 -6.54 -54.58
C GLY A 38 -23.94 -7.50 -53.52
N SER A 39 -22.66 -7.71 -53.59
CA SER A 39 -21.90 -8.35 -52.52
C SER A 39 -22.24 -7.55 -51.25
N CYS A 40 -23.22 -8.02 -50.51
CA CYS A 40 -23.37 -7.62 -49.11
C CYS A 40 -22.07 -8.12 -48.47
N GLY A 41 -21.04 -7.29 -48.59
CA GLY A 41 -19.79 -7.54 -47.91
C GLY A 41 -20.16 -7.68 -46.45
N LEU A 42 -20.12 -8.92 -45.98
CA LEU A 42 -20.04 -9.18 -44.57
C LEU A 42 -18.87 -8.29 -44.10
N ALA A 43 -19.20 -7.18 -43.46
CA ALA A 43 -18.20 -6.33 -42.85
C ALA A 43 -17.51 -7.20 -41.80
N HIS A 44 -16.44 -7.89 -42.25
CA HIS A 44 -15.56 -8.61 -41.32
C HIS A 44 -15.01 -7.58 -40.37
N ALA A 45 -15.28 -7.76 -39.09
CA ALA A 45 -14.62 -6.96 -38.06
C ALA A 45 -13.11 -7.07 -38.28
N GLN A 46 -12.43 -5.94 -38.34
CA GLN A 46 -10.99 -5.92 -38.51
C GLN A 46 -10.34 -6.61 -37.31
N GLN A 47 -9.58 -7.67 -37.55
CA GLN A 47 -8.88 -8.38 -36.48
C GLN A 47 -7.67 -7.57 -36.01
N ILE A 48 -7.57 -7.39 -34.68
CA ILE A 48 -6.51 -6.62 -34.00
C ILE A 48 -5.79 -7.53 -33.01
N ASN A 49 -4.47 -7.57 -33.09
CA ASN A 49 -3.63 -8.28 -32.13
C ASN A 49 -3.36 -7.38 -30.92
N VAL A 50 -3.87 -7.79 -29.77
CA VAL A 50 -3.75 -7.07 -28.50
C VAL A 50 -2.75 -7.78 -27.60
N VAL A 51 -1.75 -7.05 -27.11
CA VAL A 51 -0.85 -7.54 -26.07
C VAL A 51 -1.24 -6.97 -24.72
N THR A 52 -1.28 -7.82 -23.70
CA THR A 52 -1.56 -7.42 -22.33
C THR A 52 -0.64 -8.15 -21.35
N ARG A 53 -0.71 -7.80 -20.07
CA ARG A 53 -0.04 -8.50 -18.97
C ARG A 53 -1.00 -8.74 -17.81
N GLN A 54 -0.63 -9.68 -16.93
CA GLN A 54 -1.39 -9.93 -15.71
C GLN A 54 -1.08 -8.85 -14.66
N ILE A 55 -2.03 -7.96 -14.39
CA ILE A 55 -1.93 -6.93 -13.35
C ILE A 55 -3.32 -6.49 -12.89
N GLU A 56 -3.74 -6.99 -11.72
CA GLU A 56 -5.00 -6.55 -11.10
C GLU A 56 -4.92 -5.09 -10.62
N PRO A 57 -5.99 -4.32 -10.75
CA PRO A 57 -7.29 -4.61 -11.31
C PRO A 57 -7.45 -4.22 -12.79
N PHE A 58 -6.37 -3.89 -13.50
CA PHE A 58 -6.41 -3.34 -14.87
C PHE A 58 -6.56 -4.39 -15.96
N SER A 59 -5.80 -5.48 -15.88
CA SER A 59 -5.86 -6.57 -16.84
C SER A 59 -5.43 -7.87 -16.18
N PHE A 60 -6.32 -8.85 -16.11
CA PHE A 60 -6.06 -10.15 -15.51
C PHE A 60 -7.04 -11.20 -16.03
N GLU A 61 -6.77 -12.46 -15.72
CA GLU A 61 -7.66 -13.57 -16.08
C GLU A 61 -8.46 -14.01 -14.88
N LYS A 62 -9.77 -14.15 -15.06
CA LYS A 62 -10.70 -14.66 -14.07
C LYS A 62 -11.63 -15.66 -14.73
N ASN A 63 -11.65 -16.90 -14.23
CA ASN A 63 -12.49 -17.99 -14.78
C ASN A 63 -12.28 -18.25 -16.29
N GLY A 64 -11.05 -18.15 -16.78
CA GLY A 64 -10.71 -18.34 -18.19
C GLY A 64 -11.02 -17.14 -19.11
N ALA A 65 -11.61 -16.07 -18.59
CA ALA A 65 -11.89 -14.85 -19.34
C ALA A 65 -10.97 -13.72 -18.92
N LYS A 66 -10.49 -12.92 -19.88
CA LYS A 66 -9.73 -11.70 -19.61
C LYS A 66 -10.69 -10.61 -19.12
N THR A 67 -10.31 -9.92 -18.07
CA THR A 67 -11.13 -8.90 -17.42
C THR A 67 -10.22 -7.83 -16.78
N GLY A 68 -10.82 -6.77 -16.29
CA GLY A 68 -10.12 -5.66 -15.65
C GLY A 68 -10.51 -4.32 -16.27
N TYR A 69 -10.19 -3.25 -15.57
CA TYR A 69 -10.54 -1.90 -16.00
C TYR A 69 -10.11 -1.59 -17.44
N SER A 70 -8.84 -1.86 -17.78
CA SER A 70 -8.32 -1.57 -19.12
C SER A 70 -8.89 -2.50 -20.18
N ILE A 71 -9.17 -3.75 -19.84
CA ILE A 71 -9.79 -4.72 -20.76
C ILE A 71 -11.22 -4.30 -21.07
N GLU A 72 -12.03 -3.96 -20.05
CA GLU A 72 -13.41 -3.52 -20.27
C GLU A 72 -13.50 -2.20 -21.04
N LEU A 73 -12.61 -1.26 -20.76
CA LEU A 73 -12.53 -0.02 -21.52
C LEU A 73 -12.18 -0.29 -22.98
N TRP A 74 -11.20 -1.16 -23.22
CA TRP A 74 -10.83 -1.59 -24.57
C TRP A 74 -11.98 -2.28 -25.30
N ASP A 75 -12.70 -3.17 -24.64
CA ASP A 75 -13.84 -3.89 -25.22
C ASP A 75 -14.96 -2.93 -25.67
N LEU A 76 -15.17 -1.84 -24.94
CA LEU A 76 -16.13 -0.79 -25.34
C LEU A 76 -15.65 -0.06 -26.60
N ILE A 77 -14.38 0.32 -26.63
CA ILE A 77 -13.75 1.00 -27.79
C ILE A 77 -13.76 0.07 -29.02
N ALA A 78 -13.36 -1.19 -28.83
CA ALA A 78 -13.31 -2.18 -29.92
C ALA A 78 -14.69 -2.44 -30.53
N ARG A 79 -15.76 -2.53 -29.70
CA ARG A 79 -17.13 -2.66 -30.18
C ARG A 79 -17.58 -1.46 -30.99
N GLU A 80 -17.29 -0.24 -30.53
CA GLU A 80 -17.63 0.99 -31.24
C GLU A 80 -16.93 1.07 -32.60
N LEU A 81 -15.65 0.66 -32.65
CA LEU A 81 -14.86 0.67 -33.86
C LEU A 81 -15.01 -0.60 -34.72
N LYS A 82 -15.86 -1.55 -34.29
CA LYS A 82 -16.08 -2.87 -34.96
C LYS A 82 -14.79 -3.66 -35.16
N LEU A 83 -13.95 -3.66 -34.13
CA LEU A 83 -12.69 -4.42 -34.09
C LEU A 83 -12.90 -5.76 -33.38
N ASP A 84 -12.23 -6.80 -33.85
CA ASP A 84 -12.17 -8.10 -33.19
C ASP A 84 -10.77 -8.32 -32.60
N SER A 85 -10.72 -8.59 -31.28
CA SER A 85 -9.49 -8.57 -30.50
C SER A 85 -8.93 -9.95 -30.23
N ASN A 86 -7.70 -10.21 -30.70
CA ASN A 86 -6.93 -11.40 -30.39
C ASN A 86 -5.89 -11.08 -29.31
N PHE A 87 -6.10 -11.58 -28.09
CA PHE A 87 -5.25 -11.26 -26.95
C PHE A 87 -4.07 -12.20 -26.77
N SER A 88 -2.88 -11.65 -26.61
CA SER A 88 -1.67 -12.33 -26.13
C SER A 88 -1.23 -11.76 -24.78
N VAL A 89 -0.63 -12.59 -23.92
CA VAL A 89 -0.18 -12.20 -22.58
C VAL A 89 1.33 -12.27 -22.48
N VAL A 90 1.95 -11.22 -21.96
CA VAL A 90 3.40 -11.12 -21.74
C VAL A 90 3.72 -10.82 -20.27
N PRO A 91 4.94 -11.14 -19.78
CA PRO A 91 5.25 -11.06 -18.36
C PRO A 91 5.41 -9.64 -17.81
N SER A 92 5.85 -8.66 -18.62
CA SER A 92 6.19 -7.33 -18.09
C SER A 92 5.76 -6.19 -19.02
N ALA A 93 5.69 -4.96 -18.48
CA ALA A 93 5.36 -3.76 -19.24
C ALA A 93 6.38 -3.50 -20.37
N ASN A 94 7.66 -3.74 -20.12
CA ASN A 94 8.69 -3.57 -21.15
C ASN A 94 8.52 -4.58 -22.29
N ARG A 95 8.03 -5.80 -22.00
CA ARG A 95 7.68 -6.78 -23.05
C ARG A 95 6.46 -6.35 -23.85
N MET A 96 5.45 -5.72 -23.22
CA MET A 96 4.32 -5.13 -23.96
C MET A 96 4.81 -4.10 -24.97
N VAL A 97 5.66 -3.15 -24.53
CA VAL A 97 6.27 -2.13 -25.40
C VAL A 97 7.07 -2.78 -26.54
N ALA A 98 7.93 -3.76 -26.23
CA ALA A 98 8.73 -4.45 -27.23
C ALA A 98 7.88 -5.20 -28.27
N THR A 99 6.79 -5.84 -27.84
CA THR A 99 5.87 -6.58 -28.73
C THR A 99 5.19 -5.64 -29.72
N VAL A 100 4.72 -4.46 -29.28
CA VAL A 100 4.13 -3.44 -30.15
C VAL A 100 5.18 -2.82 -31.08
N LYS A 101 6.35 -2.43 -30.54
CA LYS A 101 7.48 -1.88 -31.31
C LYS A 101 7.91 -2.81 -32.46
N ASN A 102 7.95 -4.12 -32.17
CA ASN A 102 8.32 -5.15 -33.15
C ASN A 102 7.19 -5.56 -34.09
N LYS A 103 6.04 -4.85 -34.05
CA LYS A 103 4.85 -5.12 -34.87
C LYS A 103 4.27 -6.54 -34.70
N GLN A 104 4.52 -7.17 -33.54
CA GLN A 104 3.93 -8.47 -33.17
C GLN A 104 2.53 -8.33 -32.55
N ALA A 105 2.19 -7.11 -32.09
CA ALA A 105 0.86 -6.70 -31.72
C ALA A 105 0.57 -5.29 -32.23
N ASP A 106 -0.70 -4.99 -32.47
CA ASP A 106 -1.13 -3.69 -32.96
C ASP A 106 -1.30 -2.70 -31.79
N ILE A 107 -1.68 -3.21 -30.62
CA ILE A 107 -1.95 -2.40 -29.45
C ILE A 107 -1.59 -3.13 -28.15
N ALA A 108 -1.11 -2.37 -27.18
CA ALA A 108 -0.89 -2.80 -25.80
C ALA A 108 -2.00 -2.27 -24.90
N VAL A 109 -2.75 -3.18 -24.26
CA VAL A 109 -3.89 -2.87 -23.38
C VAL A 109 -3.60 -3.32 -21.95
N GLY A 110 -3.57 -2.40 -21.01
CA GLY A 110 -3.28 -2.69 -19.60
C GLY A 110 -2.89 -1.45 -18.82
N ALA A 111 -2.33 -1.62 -17.64
CA ALA A 111 -1.71 -0.54 -16.87
C ALA A 111 -0.33 -0.22 -17.46
N LEU A 112 -0.30 0.59 -18.50
CA LEU A 112 0.93 0.99 -19.18
C LEU A 112 1.14 2.49 -19.05
N SER A 113 2.12 2.88 -18.22
CA SER A 113 2.45 4.29 -18.00
C SER A 113 3.03 4.93 -19.27
N ILE A 114 2.50 6.09 -19.64
CA ILE A 114 3.03 6.95 -20.68
C ILE A 114 4.32 7.59 -20.14
N THR A 115 5.44 7.32 -20.75
CA THR A 115 6.72 7.94 -20.40
C THR A 115 7.46 8.40 -21.67
N SER A 116 8.31 9.42 -21.54
CA SER A 116 9.09 9.94 -22.67
C SER A 116 9.95 8.87 -23.36
N ASP A 117 10.47 7.90 -22.60
CA ASP A 117 11.30 6.84 -23.18
C ASP A 117 10.47 5.81 -23.95
N ARG A 118 9.26 5.49 -23.48
CA ARG A 118 8.34 4.60 -24.20
C ARG A 118 7.78 5.26 -25.45
N GLU A 119 7.44 6.57 -25.37
CA GLU A 119 6.95 7.37 -26.50
C GLU A 119 7.96 7.47 -27.65
N LYS A 120 9.27 7.39 -27.38
CA LYS A 120 10.30 7.26 -28.44
C LYS A 120 10.21 5.95 -29.23
N SER A 121 9.56 4.94 -28.65
CA SER A 121 9.54 3.57 -29.18
C SER A 121 8.20 3.16 -29.76
N ILE A 122 7.10 3.65 -29.21
CA ILE A 122 5.71 3.38 -29.59
C ILE A 122 4.87 4.64 -29.35
N ASP A 123 3.80 4.82 -30.11
CA ASP A 123 2.80 5.87 -29.86
C ASP A 123 1.87 5.49 -28.73
N PHE A 124 1.24 6.50 -28.10
CA PHE A 124 0.20 6.27 -27.09
C PHE A 124 -1.13 6.92 -27.47
N SER A 125 -2.22 6.35 -26.96
CA SER A 125 -3.52 7.01 -26.93
C SER A 125 -3.51 8.21 -25.97
N GLN A 126 -4.61 8.97 -25.95
CA GLN A 126 -4.87 9.87 -24.82
C GLN A 126 -4.88 9.07 -23.50
N PRO A 127 -4.48 9.71 -22.39
CA PRO A 127 -4.52 9.06 -21.09
C PRO A 127 -5.96 8.76 -20.67
N PHE A 128 -6.18 7.54 -20.15
CA PHE A 128 -7.48 7.09 -19.65
C PHE A 128 -7.54 6.95 -18.13
N PHE A 129 -6.39 6.96 -17.46
CA PHE A 129 -6.30 6.81 -16.01
C PHE A 129 -5.11 7.60 -15.45
N GLU A 130 -5.37 8.38 -14.39
CA GLU A 130 -4.31 9.08 -13.69
C GLU A 130 -3.57 8.11 -12.77
N SER A 131 -2.25 8.14 -12.82
CA SER A 131 -1.38 7.29 -12.02
C SER A 131 -0.11 8.03 -11.60
N GLY A 132 0.67 7.38 -10.80
CA GLY A 132 1.96 7.80 -10.29
C GLY A 132 2.45 6.77 -9.29
N LEU A 133 3.66 6.93 -8.78
CA LEU A 133 4.24 6.02 -7.81
C LEU A 133 3.82 6.39 -6.39
N GLN A 134 3.69 5.38 -5.54
CA GLN A 134 3.47 5.53 -4.11
C GLN A 134 4.21 4.45 -3.33
N VAL A 135 4.42 4.68 -2.05
CA VAL A 135 5.10 3.76 -1.13
C VAL A 135 4.05 3.02 -0.33
N LEU A 136 4.16 1.69 -0.25
CA LEU A 136 3.32 0.84 0.58
C LEU A 136 4.17 0.18 1.66
N ILE A 137 3.68 0.21 2.89
CA ILE A 137 4.31 -0.39 4.07
C ILE A 137 3.32 -1.28 4.84
N ILE A 138 3.84 -2.06 5.77
CA ILE A 138 2.98 -2.72 6.76
C ILE A 138 2.50 -1.67 7.74
N LYS A 139 1.20 -1.57 7.91
CA LYS A 139 0.58 -0.70 8.90
C LYS A 139 0.96 -1.16 10.30
N LYS A 140 1.55 -0.28 11.07
CA LYS A 140 1.78 -0.56 12.49
C LYS A 140 0.43 -0.51 13.21
N PRO A 141 0.13 -1.45 14.10
CA PRO A 141 -1.13 -1.44 14.84
C PRO A 141 -1.23 -0.16 15.68
N ALA A 142 -2.12 0.74 15.29
CA ALA A 142 -2.40 2.02 15.95
C ALA A 142 -3.48 1.86 17.03
N GLY A 143 -3.35 0.90 17.94
CA GLY A 143 -4.28 0.72 19.04
C GLY A 143 -3.59 0.97 20.38
N THR A 144 -4.19 1.79 21.27
CA THR A 144 -3.69 1.99 22.64
C THR A 144 -3.43 0.67 23.36
N ALA A 145 -4.26 -0.36 23.13
CA ALA A 145 -4.06 -1.70 23.68
C ALA A 145 -2.85 -2.44 23.03
N ALA A 146 -2.61 -2.30 21.73
CA ALA A 146 -1.45 -2.90 21.07
C ALA A 146 -0.16 -2.14 21.40
N VAL A 147 -0.23 -0.82 21.53
CA VAL A 147 0.86 0.02 22.03
C VAL A 147 1.19 -0.34 23.47
N LEU A 148 0.17 -0.44 24.36
CA LEU A 148 0.34 -0.90 25.73
C LEU A 148 0.86 -2.34 25.80
N GLY A 149 0.37 -3.25 24.98
CA GLY A 149 0.86 -4.64 24.90
C GLY A 149 2.31 -4.74 24.45
N SER A 150 2.70 -3.98 23.42
CA SER A 150 4.10 -3.91 22.97
C SER A 150 4.99 -3.18 23.98
N MET A 151 4.48 -2.18 24.68
CA MET A 151 5.18 -1.52 25.79
C MET A 151 5.42 -2.50 26.93
N VAL A 152 4.39 -3.22 27.38
CA VAL A 152 4.52 -4.22 28.44
C VAL A 152 5.50 -5.32 28.02
N ALA A 153 5.45 -5.83 26.79
CA ALA A 153 6.38 -6.82 26.27
C ALA A 153 7.82 -6.29 26.19
N ASN A 154 8.01 -5.02 25.82
CA ASN A 154 9.32 -4.36 25.76
C ASN A 154 9.85 -3.92 27.14
N ILE A 155 8.97 -3.76 28.13
CA ILE A 155 9.32 -3.46 29.52
C ILE A 155 9.94 -4.68 30.20
N PHE A 156 9.51 -5.92 29.88
CA PHE A 156 10.09 -7.15 30.41
C PHE A 156 11.36 -7.59 29.69
N THR A 157 12.26 -6.65 29.41
CA THR A 157 13.59 -6.97 28.88
C THR A 157 14.55 -7.36 30.00
N TRP A 158 15.57 -8.19 29.67
CA TRP A 158 16.63 -8.53 30.59
C TRP A 158 17.31 -7.29 31.21
N GLN A 159 17.46 -6.22 30.44
CA GLN A 159 18.04 -4.96 30.91
C GLN A 159 17.21 -4.31 32.03
N LEU A 160 15.88 -4.35 31.93
CA LEU A 160 15.03 -3.83 32.99
C LEU A 160 15.08 -4.72 34.24
N ALA A 161 15.04 -6.03 34.08
CA ALA A 161 15.19 -6.96 35.20
C ALA A 161 16.53 -6.77 35.92
N ALA A 162 17.62 -6.60 35.16
CA ALA A 162 18.94 -6.27 35.72
C ALA A 162 18.96 -4.92 36.44
N GLY A 163 18.33 -3.88 35.83
CA GLY A 163 18.20 -2.54 36.42
C GLY A 163 17.44 -2.56 37.74
N LEU A 164 16.31 -3.28 37.80
CA LEU A 164 15.55 -3.49 39.04
C LEU A 164 16.35 -4.24 40.09
N GLY A 165 17.11 -5.28 39.69
CA GLY A 165 17.99 -6.01 40.59
C GLY A 165 19.07 -5.10 41.21
N VAL A 166 19.70 -4.24 40.39
CA VAL A 166 20.67 -3.23 40.87
C VAL A 166 20.00 -2.23 41.81
N ALA A 167 18.82 -1.71 41.46
CA ALA A 167 18.10 -0.76 42.31
C ALA A 167 17.75 -1.36 43.67
N LEU A 168 17.21 -2.57 43.69
CA LEU A 168 16.90 -3.28 44.95
C LEU A 168 18.16 -3.55 45.79
N THR A 169 19.26 -3.90 45.15
CA THR A 169 20.55 -4.09 45.84
C THR A 169 21.02 -2.78 46.47
N VAL A 170 20.98 -1.68 45.73
CA VAL A 170 21.35 -0.36 46.27
C VAL A 170 20.42 0.05 47.42
N MET A 171 19.11 -0.13 47.30
CA MET A 171 18.14 0.14 48.34
C MET A 171 18.43 -0.68 49.61
N PHE A 172 18.79 -1.96 49.43
CA PHE A 172 19.16 -2.82 50.55
C PHE A 172 20.45 -2.34 51.25
N VAL A 173 21.44 -1.91 50.50
CA VAL A 173 22.71 -1.35 51.06
C VAL A 173 22.41 -0.06 51.85
N ILE A 174 21.61 0.87 51.26
CA ILE A 174 21.22 2.11 51.96
C ILE A 174 20.45 1.81 53.22
N SER A 175 19.49 0.87 53.15
CA SER A 175 18.73 0.43 54.33
C SER A 175 19.61 -0.07 55.46
N HIS A 176 20.64 -0.84 55.10
CA HIS A 176 21.65 -1.35 56.04
C HIS A 176 22.47 -0.21 56.67
N LEU A 177 22.87 0.77 55.86
CA LEU A 177 23.62 1.94 56.37
C LEU A 177 22.74 2.80 57.31
N VAL A 178 21.50 3.07 56.95
CA VAL A 178 20.56 3.83 57.79
C VAL A 178 20.36 3.10 59.12
N TRP A 179 20.04 1.79 59.10
CA TRP A 179 19.89 1.02 60.31
C TRP A 179 21.18 1.05 61.17
N LYS A 180 22.34 0.86 60.57
CA LYS A 180 23.65 0.85 61.29
C LYS A 180 23.88 2.16 62.06
N TYR A 181 23.54 3.31 61.46
CA TYR A 181 23.80 4.62 62.09
C TYR A 181 22.66 5.08 63.01
N GLU A 182 21.43 4.61 62.82
CA GLU A 182 20.26 5.10 63.57
C GLU A 182 19.90 4.18 64.76
N HIS A 183 20.01 2.87 64.67
CA HIS A 183 19.59 1.95 65.74
C HIS A 183 20.22 2.23 67.12
N PRO A 184 21.44 2.84 67.22
CA PRO A 184 22.01 3.14 68.52
C PRO A 184 21.39 4.40 69.19
N VAL A 185 20.87 5.33 68.38
CA VAL A 185 20.40 6.66 68.84
C VAL A 185 18.92 6.87 68.63
N ASN A 186 18.26 6.03 67.86
CA ASN A 186 16.84 6.16 67.48
C ASN A 186 16.15 4.76 67.48
N GLU A 187 16.15 4.08 68.63
CA GLU A 187 15.65 2.72 68.76
C GLU A 187 14.14 2.62 68.51
N GLU A 188 13.40 3.68 68.78
CA GLU A 188 11.93 3.76 68.57
C GLU A 188 11.57 3.61 67.10
N MET A 189 12.30 4.27 66.20
CA MET A 189 12.05 4.22 64.75
C MET A 189 12.85 3.15 64.05
N TRP A 190 14.03 2.80 64.56
CA TRP A 190 14.94 1.74 64.03
C TRP A 190 15.26 0.75 65.15
N PRO A 191 14.45 -0.30 65.36
CA PRO A 191 14.65 -1.29 66.40
C PRO A 191 16.00 -2.00 66.30
N LYS A 192 16.60 -2.33 67.46
CA LYS A 192 17.88 -3.03 67.60
C LYS A 192 17.87 -4.43 66.98
N PRO A 193 16.77 -5.26 67.10
CA PRO A 193 16.76 -6.56 66.43
C PRO A 193 16.90 -6.41 64.93
N TYR A 194 17.89 -7.06 64.34
CA TYR A 194 18.29 -6.92 62.93
C TYR A 194 17.12 -7.08 61.97
N ARG A 195 16.29 -8.12 62.14
CA ARG A 195 15.16 -8.39 61.21
C ARG A 195 14.12 -7.25 61.19
N SER A 196 13.71 -6.76 62.34
CA SER A 196 12.74 -5.65 62.43
C SER A 196 13.39 -4.34 62.03
N GLY A 197 14.61 -4.06 62.45
CA GLY A 197 15.31 -2.82 62.15
C GLY A 197 15.62 -2.66 60.67
N ILE A 198 16.07 -3.74 59.97
CA ILE A 198 16.33 -3.71 58.53
C ILE A 198 15.01 -3.61 57.74
N GLY A 199 13.95 -4.27 58.19
CA GLY A 199 12.64 -4.17 57.56
C GLY A 199 12.10 -2.73 57.57
N GLU A 200 12.19 -2.06 58.74
CA GLU A 200 11.81 -0.67 58.92
C GLU A 200 12.67 0.29 58.10
N SER A 201 13.98 0.05 58.02
CA SER A 201 14.91 0.82 57.18
C SER A 201 14.64 0.64 55.70
N PHE A 202 14.33 -0.59 55.28
CA PHE A 202 14.02 -0.89 53.86
C PHE A 202 12.69 -0.22 53.43
N TRP A 203 11.67 -0.31 54.31
CA TRP A 203 10.41 0.41 54.06
C TRP A 203 10.64 1.91 53.96
N TRP A 204 11.42 2.52 54.85
CA TRP A 204 11.78 3.93 54.77
C TRP A 204 12.51 4.29 53.51
N THR A 205 13.51 3.48 53.10
CA THR A 205 14.29 3.70 51.87
C THR A 205 13.42 3.67 50.59
N ILE A 206 12.46 2.73 50.55
CA ILE A 206 11.49 2.66 49.45
C ILE A 206 10.53 3.87 49.47
N SER A 207 10.05 4.26 50.63
CA SER A 207 9.13 5.39 50.78
C SER A 207 9.77 6.70 50.33
N ILE A 208 11.04 6.94 50.67
CA ILE A 208 11.80 8.10 50.17
C ILE A 208 11.93 8.05 48.64
N PHE A 209 12.21 6.86 48.05
CA PHE A 209 12.35 6.70 46.63
C PHE A 209 11.05 6.95 45.84
N LEU A 210 9.91 6.43 46.32
CA LEU A 210 8.63 6.49 45.65
C LEU A 210 7.85 7.78 45.90
N VAL A 211 7.87 8.26 47.12
CA VAL A 211 6.96 9.35 47.62
C VAL A 211 7.76 10.60 48.02
N GLY A 212 9.08 10.48 48.19
CA GLY A 212 9.94 11.59 48.67
C GLY A 212 9.83 11.87 50.16
N GLY A 213 9.12 11.03 50.95
CA GLY A 213 8.97 11.17 52.37
C GLY A 213 8.47 9.89 53.05
N ALA A 214 8.67 9.77 54.34
CA ALA A 214 8.13 8.69 55.19
C ALA A 214 7.52 9.33 56.43
N ASP A 215 6.21 9.23 56.58
CA ASP A 215 5.39 9.87 57.63
C ASP A 215 6.07 9.89 59.00
N ASN A 216 6.51 11.06 59.43
CA ASN A 216 7.15 11.34 60.72
C ASN A 216 8.38 10.47 61.07
N LYS A 217 8.92 9.67 60.11
CA LYS A 217 10.06 8.83 60.30
C LYS A 217 11.29 9.45 59.63
N GLY A 218 12.27 9.81 60.42
CA GLY A 218 13.48 10.44 59.91
C GLY A 218 14.70 10.19 60.79
N PRO A 219 15.91 10.18 60.23
CA PRO A 219 17.15 10.01 60.97
C PRO A 219 17.43 11.21 61.89
N ILE A 220 17.84 10.94 63.11
CA ILE A 220 18.22 11.96 64.11
C ILE A 220 19.74 12.01 64.30
N GLY A 221 20.46 10.88 64.06
CA GLY A 221 21.89 10.81 64.15
C GLY A 221 22.60 11.49 62.97
N THR A 222 23.78 12.08 63.19
CA THR A 222 24.53 12.77 62.12
C THR A 222 24.86 11.87 60.97
N GLY A 223 25.28 10.62 61.24
CA GLY A 223 25.62 9.62 60.21
C GLY A 223 24.39 9.23 59.37
N GLY A 224 23.25 8.97 60.08
CA GLY A 224 21.99 8.68 59.38
C GLY A 224 21.50 9.81 58.52
N ARG A 225 21.61 11.07 59.00
CA ARG A 225 21.24 12.27 58.22
C ARG A 225 22.07 12.43 56.94
N ILE A 226 23.39 12.18 57.02
CA ILE A 226 24.25 12.21 55.81
C ILE A 226 23.80 11.18 54.80
N VAL A 227 23.63 9.91 55.23
CA VAL A 227 23.12 8.82 54.35
C VAL A 227 21.78 9.18 53.73
N ALA A 228 20.84 9.66 54.58
CA ALA A 228 19.50 10.09 54.11
C ALA A 228 19.56 11.19 53.05
N THR A 229 20.37 12.23 53.28
CA THR A 229 20.51 13.34 52.35
C THR A 229 21.03 12.88 51.00
N VAL A 230 22.11 12.04 51.01
CA VAL A 230 22.65 11.46 49.76
C VAL A 230 21.60 10.60 49.04
N TRP A 231 20.86 9.78 49.81
CA TRP A 231 19.78 8.94 49.25
C TRP A 231 18.63 9.76 48.65
N MET A 232 18.18 10.83 49.34
CA MET A 232 17.14 11.73 48.84
C MET A 232 17.54 12.36 47.50
N PHE A 233 18.76 12.90 47.37
CA PHE A 233 19.25 13.44 46.10
C PHE A 233 19.33 12.34 45.02
N ALA A 234 19.89 11.18 45.35
CA ALA A 234 19.99 10.06 44.42
C ALA A 234 18.61 9.59 43.93
N SER A 235 17.62 9.55 44.83
CA SER A 235 16.23 9.18 44.52
C SER A 235 15.57 10.15 43.53
N VAL A 236 15.70 11.47 43.77
CA VAL A 236 15.15 12.49 42.86
C VAL A 236 15.75 12.38 41.47
N VAL A 237 17.07 12.20 41.36
CA VAL A 237 17.76 12.00 40.08
C VAL A 237 17.28 10.72 39.40
N ALA A 238 17.21 9.61 40.13
CA ALA A 238 16.80 8.33 39.57
C ALA A 238 15.34 8.34 39.06
N VAL A 239 14.40 8.92 39.81
CA VAL A 239 13.01 9.06 39.40
C VAL A 239 12.90 9.99 38.18
N SER A 240 13.65 11.10 38.15
CA SER A 240 13.68 12.02 37.01
C SER A 240 14.20 11.35 35.75
N LEU A 241 15.29 10.55 35.84
CA LEU A 241 15.81 9.77 34.72
C LEU A 241 14.82 8.70 34.25
N LEU A 242 14.15 8.02 35.16
CA LEU A 242 13.13 7.03 34.82
C LEU A 242 11.97 7.67 34.08
N THR A 243 11.46 8.81 34.57
CA THR A 243 10.39 9.56 33.93
C THR A 243 10.79 10.09 32.56
N ALA A 244 11.99 10.65 32.42
CA ALA A 244 12.52 11.10 31.14
C ALA A 244 12.68 9.94 30.14
N SER A 245 13.20 8.80 30.58
CA SER A 245 13.34 7.60 29.74
C SER A 245 12.01 7.04 29.30
N LEU A 246 11.02 7.02 30.19
CA LEU A 246 9.66 6.58 29.87
C LEU A 246 8.98 7.53 28.87
N SER A 247 9.10 8.84 29.09
CA SER A 247 8.59 9.86 28.18
C SER A 247 9.23 9.79 26.80
N ALA A 248 10.55 9.60 26.74
CA ALA A 248 11.27 9.41 25.48
C ALA A 248 10.79 8.14 24.74
N ALA A 249 10.66 7.01 25.45
CA ALA A 249 10.14 5.77 24.88
C ALA A 249 8.70 5.90 24.35
N LEU A 250 7.84 6.61 25.06
CA LEU A 250 6.47 6.92 24.62
C LEU A 250 6.47 7.78 23.36
N THR A 251 7.32 8.81 23.30
CA THR A 251 7.44 9.72 22.16
C THR A 251 7.94 8.98 20.92
N VAL A 252 8.99 8.16 21.04
CA VAL A 252 9.53 7.38 19.91
C VAL A 252 8.50 6.40 19.34
N ASN A 253 7.68 5.79 20.19
CA ASN A 253 6.60 4.90 19.73
C ASN A 253 5.39 5.64 19.13
N ALA A 254 5.25 6.94 19.40
CA ALA A 254 4.21 7.80 18.82
C ALA A 254 4.68 8.48 17.52
N LEU A 255 5.98 8.40 17.17
CA LEU A 255 6.48 8.93 15.91
C LEU A 255 5.91 8.12 14.73
N PRO A 256 5.59 8.80 13.59
CA PRO A 256 5.23 8.15 12.34
C PRO A 256 6.24 7.05 11.98
N GLY A 257 5.80 6.06 11.20
CA GLY A 257 6.62 4.93 10.81
C GLY A 257 8.00 5.31 10.28
N GLU A 258 8.91 4.36 10.26
CA GLU A 258 10.29 4.50 9.74
C GLU A 258 10.34 5.02 8.29
N ILE A 259 9.20 4.92 7.57
CA ILE A 259 9.02 5.34 6.17
C ILE A 259 7.69 6.09 6.08
N ASN A 260 7.75 7.38 5.74
CA ASN A 260 6.59 8.27 5.57
C ASN A 260 6.45 8.75 4.12
N GLY A 261 7.44 8.43 3.27
CA GLY A 261 7.46 8.84 1.87
C GLY A 261 8.69 8.33 1.13
N PRO A 262 8.87 8.78 -0.11
CA PRO A 262 9.99 8.35 -0.96
C PRO A 262 11.36 8.74 -0.39
N ASP A 263 11.46 9.85 0.35
CA ASP A 263 12.72 10.34 0.89
C ASP A 263 13.29 9.45 2.02
N ASP A 264 12.43 8.66 2.67
CA ASP A 264 12.83 7.74 3.73
C ASP A 264 13.29 6.36 3.21
N LEU A 265 13.29 6.15 1.90
CA LEU A 265 13.64 4.88 1.27
C LEU A 265 15.15 4.63 1.15
N TYR A 266 15.96 5.70 1.21
CA TYR A 266 17.41 5.60 1.05
C TYR A 266 18.03 4.71 2.13
N GLY A 267 18.98 3.87 1.74
CA GLY A 267 19.59 2.85 2.60
C GLY A 267 18.70 1.65 2.93
N LYS A 268 17.41 1.69 2.61
CA LYS A 268 16.42 0.64 2.89
C LYS A 268 16.32 -0.37 1.74
N SER A 269 15.85 -1.59 2.07
CA SER A 269 15.47 -2.60 1.07
C SER A 269 14.03 -2.37 0.63
N VAL A 270 13.82 -2.18 -0.67
CA VAL A 270 12.53 -1.83 -1.28
C VAL A 270 12.20 -2.82 -2.39
N ALA A 271 10.97 -3.34 -2.40
CA ALA A 271 10.48 -4.19 -3.47
C ALA A 271 9.79 -3.39 -4.56
N THR A 272 9.92 -3.85 -5.80
CA THR A 272 9.18 -3.36 -6.95
C THR A 272 8.99 -4.45 -8.00
N ILE A 273 8.26 -4.14 -9.09
CA ILE A 273 7.97 -5.08 -10.18
C ILE A 273 8.92 -4.85 -11.35
N GLU A 274 9.36 -5.96 -11.97
CA GLU A 274 10.21 -5.98 -13.15
C GLU A 274 9.63 -5.18 -14.32
N GLY A 275 10.47 -4.36 -14.96
CA GLY A 275 10.12 -3.56 -16.14
C GLY A 275 9.13 -2.43 -15.87
N SER A 276 8.97 -2.02 -14.61
CA SER A 276 8.10 -0.92 -14.21
C SER A 276 8.82 0.44 -14.20
N THR A 277 8.03 1.51 -14.21
CA THR A 277 8.54 2.87 -13.96
C THR A 277 9.11 3.03 -12.57
N ALA A 278 8.55 2.29 -11.60
CA ALA A 278 9.06 2.25 -10.23
C ALA A 278 10.47 1.67 -10.14
N GLU A 279 10.74 0.58 -10.88
CA GLU A 279 12.09 0.00 -10.97
C GLU A 279 13.09 1.01 -11.55
N SER A 280 12.72 1.67 -12.65
CA SER A 280 13.58 2.68 -13.28
C SER A 280 13.89 3.84 -12.34
N TRP A 281 12.86 4.33 -11.61
CA TRP A 281 13.03 5.40 -10.63
C TRP A 281 13.92 4.97 -9.46
N LEU A 282 13.65 3.82 -8.86
CA LEU A 282 14.39 3.30 -7.71
C LEU A 282 15.88 3.10 -8.03
N ASN A 283 16.19 2.58 -9.23
CA ASN A 283 17.58 2.38 -9.68
C ASN A 283 18.31 3.68 -9.99
N GLY A 284 17.58 4.75 -10.34
CA GLY A 284 18.14 6.08 -10.62
C GLY A 284 18.15 7.01 -9.42
N ALA A 285 17.49 6.65 -8.31
CA ALA A 285 17.37 7.52 -7.14
C ALA A 285 18.64 7.53 -6.31
N LEU A 286 19.18 8.73 -6.07
CA LEU A 286 20.33 8.99 -5.21
C LEU A 286 19.92 10.00 -4.13
N SER A 287 20.30 9.74 -2.88
CA SER A 287 20.15 10.75 -1.82
C SER A 287 21.14 11.90 -2.00
N GLY A 288 20.88 13.02 -1.35
CA GLY A 288 21.84 14.13 -1.28
C GLY A 288 23.18 13.74 -0.62
N SER A 289 23.19 12.66 0.18
CA SER A 289 24.39 12.06 0.79
C SER A 289 25.05 10.98 -0.08
N GLY A 290 24.49 10.66 -1.26
CA GLY A 290 24.97 9.58 -2.14
C GLY A 290 24.50 8.19 -1.76
N GLU A 291 23.63 8.04 -0.80
CA GLU A 291 23.03 6.73 -0.45
C GLU A 291 22.06 6.27 -1.55
N THR A 292 22.10 4.96 -1.84
CA THR A 292 21.21 4.30 -2.81
C THR A 292 20.13 3.48 -2.11
N ILE A 293 19.04 3.22 -2.82
CA ILE A 293 17.98 2.33 -2.38
C ILE A 293 18.36 0.89 -2.74
N LYS A 294 18.20 -0.07 -1.81
CA LYS A 294 18.46 -1.49 -2.08
C LYS A 294 17.24 -2.11 -2.75
N VAL A 295 17.24 -2.10 -4.09
CA VAL A 295 16.09 -2.56 -4.89
C VAL A 295 16.05 -4.08 -4.97
N GLN A 296 14.88 -4.67 -4.70
CA GLN A 296 14.56 -6.07 -4.94
C GLN A 296 13.40 -6.15 -5.93
N VAL A 297 13.64 -6.81 -7.07
CA VAL A 297 12.68 -6.89 -8.16
C VAL A 297 11.91 -8.21 -8.10
N PHE A 298 10.59 -8.13 -8.30
CA PHE A 298 9.68 -9.27 -8.27
C PHE A 298 8.79 -9.30 -9.53
N PRO A 299 8.20 -10.48 -9.88
CA PRO A 299 7.36 -10.59 -11.06
C PRO A 299 5.99 -9.93 -10.91
N ASP A 300 5.46 -9.84 -9.69
CA ASP A 300 4.10 -9.38 -9.39
C ASP A 300 3.96 -8.74 -8.01
N VAL A 301 2.84 -8.04 -7.78
CA VAL A 301 2.53 -7.39 -6.49
C VAL A 301 2.40 -8.39 -5.35
N PRO A 302 1.71 -9.53 -5.48
CA PRO A 302 1.64 -10.53 -4.42
C PRO A 302 3.01 -10.97 -3.91
N SER A 303 3.98 -11.16 -4.80
CA SER A 303 5.36 -11.52 -4.44
C SER A 303 6.08 -10.40 -3.67
N CYS A 304 5.88 -9.14 -4.08
CA CYS A 304 6.36 -7.97 -3.33
C CYS A 304 5.79 -7.94 -1.91
N LEU A 305 4.47 -8.15 -1.78
CA LEU A 305 3.78 -8.14 -0.48
C LEU A 305 4.22 -9.30 0.42
N MET A 306 4.47 -10.49 -0.15
CA MET A 306 5.06 -11.61 0.62
C MET A 306 6.46 -11.28 1.12
N ALA A 307 7.28 -10.62 0.32
CA ALA A 307 8.63 -10.19 0.75
C ALA A 307 8.54 -9.15 1.87
N LEU A 308 7.59 -8.22 1.78
CA LEU A 308 7.31 -7.23 2.80
C LEU A 308 6.84 -7.88 4.11
N GLN A 309 5.89 -8.82 4.06
CA GLN A 309 5.41 -9.57 5.24
C GLN A 309 6.53 -10.37 5.93
N LYS A 310 7.42 -10.97 5.15
CA LYS A 310 8.56 -11.72 5.67
C LYS A 310 9.70 -10.83 6.18
N GLY A 311 9.56 -9.51 6.12
CA GLY A 311 10.57 -8.54 6.55
C GLY A 311 11.83 -8.50 5.67
N LYS A 312 11.80 -9.12 4.48
CA LYS A 312 12.91 -9.08 3.51
C LYS A 312 13.11 -7.70 2.91
N VAL A 313 12.01 -6.96 2.77
CA VAL A 313 11.98 -5.56 2.35
C VAL A 313 11.22 -4.73 3.37
N LYS A 314 11.46 -3.42 3.40
CA LYS A 314 10.82 -2.48 4.32
C LYS A 314 9.63 -1.77 3.70
N ALA A 315 9.60 -1.67 2.38
CA ALA A 315 8.55 -1.02 1.61
C ALA A 315 8.37 -1.69 0.24
N VAL A 316 7.23 -1.42 -0.38
CA VAL A 316 6.96 -1.69 -1.79
C VAL A 316 6.71 -0.35 -2.47
N VAL A 317 7.39 -0.08 -3.58
CA VAL A 317 7.12 1.09 -4.42
C VAL A 317 6.56 0.61 -5.75
N TYR A 318 5.38 1.08 -6.07
CA TYR A 318 4.71 0.75 -7.32
C TYR A 318 3.61 1.77 -7.62
N ASP A 319 2.87 1.54 -8.70
CA ASP A 319 1.78 2.41 -9.16
C ASP A 319 0.65 2.49 -8.12
N ALA A 320 0.31 3.69 -7.69
CA ALA A 320 -0.63 3.95 -6.60
C ALA A 320 -2.00 3.27 -6.76
N PRO A 321 -2.68 3.32 -7.93
CA PRO A 321 -4.00 2.70 -8.07
C PRO A 321 -3.95 1.19 -7.86
N ILE A 322 -2.84 0.55 -8.21
CA ILE A 322 -2.64 -0.88 -8.01
C ILE A 322 -2.37 -1.17 -6.53
N LEU A 323 -1.51 -0.39 -5.88
CA LEU A 323 -1.26 -0.53 -4.44
C LEU A 323 -2.54 -0.33 -3.62
N HIS A 324 -3.34 0.69 -3.92
CA HIS A 324 -4.63 0.94 -3.26
C HIS A 324 -5.61 -0.23 -3.43
N TYR A 325 -5.68 -0.81 -4.63
CA TYR A 325 -6.50 -2.00 -4.86
C TYR A 325 -6.06 -3.16 -3.96
N TYR A 326 -4.77 -3.43 -3.83
CA TYR A 326 -4.27 -4.51 -2.98
C TYR A 326 -4.43 -4.21 -1.48
N VAL A 327 -4.28 -2.96 -1.03
CA VAL A 327 -4.59 -2.57 0.34
C VAL A 327 -6.05 -2.86 0.67
N ASN A 328 -6.98 -2.46 -0.20
CA ASN A 328 -8.42 -2.71 -0.01
C ASN A 328 -8.77 -4.21 -0.07
N LYS A 329 -8.13 -4.98 -0.97
CA LYS A 329 -8.38 -6.42 -1.16
C LYS A 329 -7.85 -7.27 0.01
N LEU A 330 -6.68 -6.93 0.57
CA LEU A 330 -5.97 -7.74 1.57
C LEU A 330 -6.17 -7.27 3.01
N GLY A 331 -6.74 -6.10 3.20
CA GLY A 331 -7.10 -5.51 4.48
C GLY A 331 -6.37 -4.20 4.76
N PRO A 332 -7.12 -3.10 4.91
CA PRO A 332 -6.58 -1.77 5.24
C PRO A 332 -5.98 -1.70 6.65
N ASP A 333 -6.19 -2.74 7.46
CA ASP A 333 -5.59 -2.86 8.78
C ASP A 333 -4.16 -3.42 8.76
N LYS A 334 -3.77 -4.07 7.66
CA LYS A 334 -2.45 -4.71 7.51
C LYS A 334 -1.46 -3.86 6.74
N TYR A 335 -1.94 -3.10 5.77
CA TYR A 335 -1.13 -2.32 4.85
C TYR A 335 -1.63 -0.89 4.79
N GLU A 336 -0.72 0.02 4.56
CA GLU A 336 -1.03 1.41 4.27
C GLU A 336 -0.10 1.96 3.20
N THR A 337 -0.61 2.89 2.40
CA THR A 337 0.21 3.69 1.51
C THR A 337 0.61 4.97 2.22
N VAL A 338 1.88 5.35 2.11
CA VAL A 338 2.46 6.51 2.78
C VAL A 338 3.08 7.48 1.78
N GLY A 339 3.12 8.73 2.18
CA GLY A 339 3.62 9.82 1.34
C GLY A 339 2.67 10.22 0.22
N ASN A 340 2.98 11.36 -0.40
CA ASN A 340 2.23 11.85 -1.55
C ASN A 340 2.55 11.04 -2.81
N LEU A 341 1.64 11.10 -3.78
CA LEU A 341 1.88 10.57 -5.11
C LEU A 341 3.08 11.29 -5.75
N PHE A 342 4.04 10.52 -6.24
CA PHE A 342 5.23 11.05 -6.90
C PHE A 342 5.43 10.38 -8.27
N GLN A 343 6.30 10.94 -9.13
CA GLN A 343 6.51 10.45 -10.49
C GLN A 343 5.17 10.20 -11.23
N LYS A 344 4.33 11.24 -11.31
CA LYS A 344 3.01 11.15 -11.96
C LYS A 344 3.17 10.70 -13.41
N ASN A 345 2.58 9.55 -13.73
CA ASN A 345 2.60 8.93 -15.04
C ASN A 345 1.22 8.34 -15.32
N ASN A 346 0.50 8.96 -16.23
CA ASN A 346 -0.84 8.49 -16.62
C ASN A 346 -0.76 7.21 -17.46
N TYR A 347 -1.82 6.40 -17.46
CA TYR A 347 -1.91 5.22 -18.30
C TYR A 347 -2.57 5.55 -19.64
N GLY A 348 -2.02 4.97 -20.70
CA GLY A 348 -2.54 5.00 -22.05
C GLY A 348 -2.41 3.65 -22.74
N PHE A 349 -3.13 3.44 -23.82
CA PHE A 349 -2.92 2.31 -24.71
C PHE A 349 -1.69 2.57 -25.58
N GLY A 350 -0.79 1.59 -25.64
CA GLY A 350 0.41 1.69 -26.50
C GLY A 350 0.10 1.19 -27.91
N LEU A 351 0.44 1.95 -28.93
CA LEU A 351 0.20 1.62 -30.34
C LEU A 351 1.52 1.61 -31.13
N GLN A 352 1.51 0.95 -32.27
CA GLN A 352 2.62 1.06 -33.20
C GLN A 352 2.80 2.53 -33.66
N ASN A 353 4.03 2.94 -33.90
CA ASN A 353 4.31 4.30 -34.38
C ASN A 353 3.55 4.58 -35.69
N ASN A 354 2.92 5.75 -35.76
CA ASN A 354 2.07 6.19 -36.86
C ASN A 354 0.86 5.26 -37.12
N SER A 355 0.33 4.62 -36.09
CA SER A 355 -0.86 3.77 -36.20
C SER A 355 -2.09 4.59 -36.63
N THR A 356 -2.76 4.14 -37.66
CA THR A 356 -4.05 4.72 -38.11
C THR A 356 -5.18 4.52 -37.13
N LEU A 357 -5.01 3.64 -36.14
CA LEU A 357 -5.98 3.37 -35.08
C LEU A 357 -5.94 4.42 -33.97
N ARG A 358 -4.85 5.18 -33.82
CA ARG A 358 -4.67 6.12 -32.70
C ARG A 358 -5.79 7.14 -32.62
N GLU A 359 -6.08 7.82 -33.71
CA GLU A 359 -7.10 8.85 -33.75
C GLU A 359 -8.54 8.31 -33.53
N PRO A 360 -8.97 7.23 -34.23
CA PRO A 360 -10.25 6.59 -33.94
C PRO A 360 -10.41 6.16 -32.48
N ILE A 361 -9.37 5.58 -31.87
CA ILE A 361 -9.37 5.17 -30.45
C ILE A 361 -9.55 6.40 -29.55
N ASN A 362 -8.79 7.48 -29.78
CA ASN A 362 -8.90 8.72 -29.02
C ASN A 362 -10.30 9.32 -29.09
N GLN A 363 -10.90 9.34 -30.28
CA GLN A 363 -12.29 9.84 -30.48
C GLN A 363 -13.32 8.96 -29.77
N ALA A 364 -13.17 7.63 -29.80
CA ALA A 364 -14.04 6.72 -29.05
C ALA A 364 -13.89 6.93 -27.54
N MET A 365 -12.66 7.11 -27.04
CA MET A 365 -12.42 7.42 -25.64
C MET A 365 -13.06 8.73 -25.21
N LEU A 366 -12.98 9.78 -26.00
CA LEU A 366 -13.63 11.06 -25.71
C LEU A 366 -15.15 10.91 -25.62
N ARG A 367 -15.78 10.21 -26.60
CA ARG A 367 -17.23 9.93 -26.55
C ARG A 367 -17.65 9.15 -25.31
N LEU A 368 -16.88 8.09 -24.94
CA LEU A 368 -17.13 7.30 -23.73
C LEU A 368 -16.98 8.16 -22.46
N ASN A 369 -16.06 9.10 -22.46
CA ASN A 369 -15.87 10.03 -21.36
C ASN A 369 -17.04 11.05 -21.26
N GLU A 370 -17.44 11.64 -22.38
CA GLU A 370 -18.60 12.55 -22.44
C GLU A 370 -19.91 11.90 -22.00
N MET A 371 -20.07 10.60 -22.26
CA MET A 371 -21.20 9.80 -21.80
C MET A 371 -21.10 9.37 -20.33
N GLY A 372 -19.99 9.67 -19.62
CA GLY A 372 -19.75 9.27 -18.23
C GLY A 372 -19.39 7.79 -18.02
N VAL A 373 -19.21 7.03 -19.10
CA VAL A 373 -18.94 5.58 -19.04
C VAL A 373 -17.58 5.28 -18.41
N ILE A 374 -16.57 6.13 -18.67
CA ILE A 374 -15.24 5.98 -18.07
C ILE A 374 -15.29 6.14 -16.55
N ASP A 375 -16.10 7.10 -16.06
CA ASP A 375 -16.26 7.32 -14.62
C ASP A 375 -17.06 6.18 -13.96
N GLU A 376 -18.09 5.65 -14.62
CA GLU A 376 -18.80 4.45 -14.15
C GLU A 376 -17.84 3.24 -14.03
N LEU A 377 -16.93 3.06 -15.00
CA LEU A 377 -15.91 2.01 -14.94
C LEU A 377 -14.93 2.24 -13.79
N LYS A 378 -14.50 3.48 -13.54
CA LYS A 378 -13.64 3.79 -12.39
C LYS A 378 -14.32 3.44 -11.07
N VAL A 379 -15.57 3.85 -10.90
CA VAL A 379 -16.37 3.52 -9.71
C VAL A 379 -16.54 2.01 -9.55
N LYS A 380 -16.79 1.28 -10.63
CA LYS A 380 -16.94 -0.18 -10.61
C LYS A 380 -15.69 -0.88 -10.10
N TRP A 381 -14.50 -0.45 -10.52
CA TRP A 381 -13.24 -1.15 -10.24
C TRP A 381 -12.49 -0.64 -9.01
N PHE A 382 -12.64 0.64 -8.69
CA PHE A 382 -11.88 1.30 -7.63
C PHE A 382 -12.76 1.84 -6.48
N GLY A 383 -14.10 1.77 -6.63
CA GLY A 383 -15.03 2.37 -5.69
C GLY A 383 -15.25 3.86 -5.97
N ALA A 384 -16.25 4.46 -5.31
CA ALA A 384 -16.43 5.90 -5.33
C ALA A 384 -15.21 6.56 -4.68
N GLN A 385 -14.45 7.33 -5.42
CA GLN A 385 -13.42 8.20 -4.85
C GLN A 385 -14.13 9.27 -4.02
N GLN A 386 -13.88 9.28 -2.72
CA GLN A 386 -14.23 10.38 -1.82
C GLN A 386 -13.19 11.49 -1.93
#